data_8ac5d0e71ffb4904a278ca1c3c8d18d5
#
_entry.id   8ac5d0e71ffb4904a278ca1c3c8d18d5
#
_cell.length_a   1.000
_cell.length_b   1.000
_cell.length_c   1.000
_cell.angle_alpha   90.00
_cell.angle_beta   90.00
_cell.angle_gamma   90.00
#
_symmetry.space_group_name_H-M   'P 1'
#
loop_
_entity.id
_entity.type
_entity.pdbx_description
1 polymer ?
#
loop_
_entity_poly.entity_id
_entity_poly.type
_entity_poly.pdbx_seq_one_letter_code
_entity_poly.pdbx_strand_id
1 'polypeptide(L)'
;MKKKFLCSTLAMAMAASMLVGCASESKTETTAAAGETTAAAAETTAEAAKAETNGEKLKVTLLVTGSFGDKAFNDSAQAGMEKLEAELGDKVEVNMVEMGSDKTKFEGSMLDACESDADLIITGLWDMKEITEKVAQEFPEKKFIIFDTDVDYTLGDLSNVYSMSYKQNEGAFLAGVLAASATKSDMEYANEDNVIGFVGAKDTAAVINDSAVGFIEGAQFVDPDVKVLVSYVGSYVDSATAKELAITQYSNGADVVFVAAGPASVGVIEAAAESKKYCIGVDSDQALAYEGKDEANFIISSAIKGVGDSIYNAVEKAVDGTLPYGEYQILGIEDGVVGLADNDIYQSAVSEDAKKAVEDVKEKLLAGEVTVDSAYGMDEATLKGIINGAQ
;
A
#
# COMPACT_ATOMS: atom_id res chain seq x y z
N MET A 1 50.27 19.17 26.53
CA MET A 1 50.19 19.58 27.94
C MET A 1 49.01 18.89 28.60
N LYS A 2 49.30 18.11 29.62
CA LYS A 2 48.38 17.31 30.41
C LYS A 2 47.53 18.24 31.28
N LYS A 3 46.27 17.92 31.52
CA LYS A 3 45.64 18.04 32.87
C LYS A 3 44.42 17.11 32.93
N LYS A 4 44.54 16.15 33.83
CA LYS A 4 43.56 15.28 34.46
C LYS A 4 42.84 16.05 35.58
N PHE A 5 41.68 15.54 36.01
CA PHE A 5 41.12 15.50 37.40
C PHE A 5 39.60 15.52 37.28
N LEU A 6 38.75 14.86 38.04
CA LEU A 6 38.84 13.76 39.02
C LEU A 6 37.38 13.39 39.38
N CYS A 7 37.16 12.15 39.72
CA CYS A 7 35.94 11.56 40.28
C CYS A 7 35.30 12.35 41.44
N SER A 8 34.00 12.20 41.59
CA SER A 8 33.43 12.04 42.94
C SER A 8 32.12 11.24 42.87
N THR A 9 32.19 10.06 43.45
CA THR A 9 31.10 9.19 43.88
C THR A 9 30.46 9.71 45.16
N LEU A 10 29.14 9.62 45.32
CA LEU A 10 28.52 9.47 46.63
C LEU A 10 27.26 8.58 46.53
N ALA A 11 27.35 7.48 47.25
CA ALA A 11 26.26 6.56 47.55
C ALA A 11 25.76 6.82 48.97
N MET A 12 24.48 6.53 49.26
CA MET A 12 23.88 6.07 50.53
C MET A 12 22.36 6.24 50.41
N ALA A 13 21.59 5.25 50.52
CA ALA A 13 21.28 4.14 51.41
C ALA A 13 19.96 4.37 52.20
N MET A 14 19.08 3.42 52.03
CA MET A 14 18.11 2.78 52.92
C MET A 14 17.21 3.63 53.85
N ALA A 15 15.90 3.32 53.82
CA ALA A 15 15.21 2.76 54.98
C ALA A 15 13.85 2.16 54.62
N ALA A 16 13.71 0.91 55.02
CA ALA A 16 12.48 0.13 55.04
C ALA A 16 11.68 0.43 56.33
N SER A 17 10.36 0.33 56.25
CA SER A 17 9.57 0.02 57.45
C SER A 17 8.32 -0.79 57.10
N MET A 18 8.33 -2.03 57.61
CA MET A 18 7.20 -2.94 57.75
C MET A 18 6.33 -2.55 58.95
N LEU A 19 5.03 -2.91 58.90
CA LEU A 19 4.16 -3.30 60.03
C LEU A 19 2.89 -3.85 59.40
N VAL A 20 2.57 -5.11 59.36
CA VAL A 20 2.07 -6.18 60.23
C VAL A 20 0.83 -5.79 61.05
N GLY A 21 -0.24 -6.57 60.86
CA GLY A 21 -1.41 -6.61 61.71
C GLY A 21 -2.62 -7.30 61.05
N CYS A 22 -2.68 -8.58 61.12
CA CYS A 22 -3.50 -9.63 61.78
C CYS A 22 -5.02 -9.57 61.59
N ALA A 23 -5.48 -10.57 60.91
CA ALA A 23 -6.50 -11.63 61.10
C ALA A 23 -7.71 -11.36 62.03
N SER A 24 -8.90 -11.71 61.50
CA SER A 24 -9.87 -12.55 62.24
C SER A 24 -10.90 -13.17 61.28
N GLU A 25 -11.02 -14.50 61.29
CA GLU A 25 -12.06 -15.32 60.69
C GLU A 25 -13.39 -15.14 61.40
N SER A 26 -14.50 -15.25 60.67
CA SER A 26 -15.72 -15.88 61.18
C SER A 26 -16.58 -16.40 60.02
N LYS A 27 -16.77 -17.73 60.01
CA LYS A 27 -17.76 -18.45 59.22
C LYS A 27 -19.15 -18.23 59.82
N THR A 28 -20.15 -18.10 58.96
CA THR A 28 -21.46 -18.71 59.19
C THR A 28 -22.17 -18.94 57.84
N GLU A 29 -22.53 -20.19 57.57
CA GLU A 29 -23.46 -20.64 56.54
C GLU A 29 -24.89 -20.18 56.86
N THR A 30 -25.70 -19.89 55.85
CA THR A 30 -26.99 -20.61 55.69
C THR A 30 -27.80 -20.04 54.47
N THR A 31 -28.14 -20.99 53.55
CA THR A 31 -29.33 -21.17 52.72
C THR A 31 -29.99 -20.08 51.88
N ALA A 32 -29.95 -20.38 50.59
CA ALA A 32 -30.96 -20.39 49.52
C ALA A 32 -32.19 -19.47 49.59
N ALA A 33 -32.35 -18.66 48.53
CA ALA A 33 -33.63 -18.50 47.81
C ALA A 33 -33.37 -17.95 46.41
N ALA A 34 -33.97 -18.62 45.42
CA ALA A 34 -33.95 -18.25 44.02
C ALA A 34 -34.70 -16.94 43.78
N GLY A 35 -34.15 -16.12 42.92
CA GLY A 35 -34.78 -14.93 42.36
C GLY A 35 -34.23 -14.68 40.99
N GLU A 36 -34.91 -15.15 39.96
CA GLU A 36 -34.69 -14.78 38.58
C GLU A 36 -34.83 -13.27 38.42
N THR A 37 -33.78 -12.62 37.96
CA THR A 37 -33.91 -11.29 37.40
C THR A 37 -33.22 -11.30 36.03
N THR A 38 -34.05 -11.38 35.01
CA THR A 38 -33.71 -11.17 33.61
C THR A 38 -33.09 -9.80 33.47
N ALA A 39 -31.77 -9.75 33.22
CA ALA A 39 -31.08 -8.56 32.71
C ALA A 39 -31.33 -8.52 31.19
N ALA A 40 -32.20 -7.64 30.76
CA ALA A 40 -32.35 -7.28 29.37
C ALA A 40 -31.04 -6.63 28.90
N ALA A 41 -30.34 -7.30 27.99
CA ALA A 41 -29.31 -6.68 27.20
C ALA A 41 -29.96 -5.61 26.29
N ALA A 42 -29.67 -4.37 26.52
CA ALA A 42 -30.01 -3.31 25.59
C ALA A 42 -29.08 -3.45 24.38
N GLU A 43 -29.56 -4.08 23.33
CA GLU A 43 -29.01 -3.94 21.99
C GLU A 43 -29.23 -2.47 21.56
N THR A 44 -28.18 -1.69 21.62
CA THR A 44 -28.14 -0.40 20.97
C THR A 44 -27.87 -0.67 19.48
N THR A 45 -28.94 -0.91 18.73
CA THR A 45 -28.88 -0.81 17.27
C THR A 45 -28.58 0.65 16.94
N ALA A 46 -27.34 0.91 16.56
CA ALA A 46 -27.01 2.13 15.83
C ALA A 46 -27.72 2.02 14.48
N GLU A 47 -28.87 2.68 14.38
CA GLU A 47 -29.59 2.89 13.13
C GLU A 47 -28.69 3.84 12.32
N ALA A 48 -27.96 3.27 11.34
CA ALA A 48 -27.23 4.06 10.36
C ALA A 48 -28.25 4.97 9.67
N ALA A 49 -28.11 6.26 9.87
CA ALA A 49 -28.91 7.25 9.18
C ALA A 49 -28.60 7.12 7.68
N LYS A 50 -29.50 6.47 6.93
CA LYS A 50 -29.50 6.56 5.47
C LYS A 50 -29.62 8.02 5.13
N ALA A 51 -28.57 8.56 4.50
CA ALA A 51 -28.67 9.84 3.83
C ALA A 51 -29.69 9.66 2.70
N GLU A 52 -30.92 10.12 2.92
CA GLU A 52 -31.89 10.29 1.84
C GLU A 52 -31.33 11.42 0.94
N THR A 53 -30.61 11.04 -0.11
CA THR A 53 -30.28 11.98 -1.18
C THR A 53 -31.59 12.37 -1.84
N ASN A 54 -31.99 13.63 -1.70
CA ASN A 54 -33.19 14.26 -2.32
C ASN A 54 -33.06 14.33 -3.85
N GLY A 55 -32.50 13.35 -4.53
CA GLY A 55 -32.29 13.33 -5.97
C GLY A 55 -31.11 14.20 -6.44
N GLU A 56 -30.34 14.79 -5.52
CA GLU A 56 -29.08 15.47 -5.83
C GLU A 56 -27.93 14.48 -5.87
N LYS A 57 -27.06 14.64 -6.87
CA LYS A 57 -25.85 13.80 -7.01
C LYS A 57 -24.83 14.15 -5.94
N LEU A 58 -24.10 13.14 -5.44
CA LEU A 58 -22.93 13.35 -4.60
C LEU A 58 -21.81 13.99 -5.46
N LYS A 59 -21.35 15.17 -5.08
CA LYS A 59 -20.27 15.88 -5.78
C LYS A 59 -18.93 15.48 -5.22
N VAL A 60 -18.14 14.81 -6.04
CA VAL A 60 -16.86 14.20 -5.67
C VAL A 60 -15.71 14.90 -6.36
N THR A 61 -14.76 15.43 -5.61
CA THR A 61 -13.55 16.06 -6.17
C THR A 61 -12.31 15.27 -5.79
N LEU A 62 -11.56 14.81 -6.80
CA LEU A 62 -10.25 14.20 -6.63
C LEU A 62 -9.14 15.24 -6.79
N LEU A 63 -8.24 15.33 -5.82
CA LEU A 63 -7.04 16.17 -5.84
C LEU A 63 -5.81 15.27 -5.91
N VAL A 64 -5.08 15.31 -7.04
CA VAL A 64 -3.84 14.50 -7.19
C VAL A 64 -2.60 15.37 -7.05
N THR A 65 -1.61 14.87 -6.30
CA THR A 65 -0.28 15.46 -6.28
C THR A 65 0.47 15.04 -7.54
N GLY A 66 0.96 16.00 -8.33
CA GLY A 66 1.52 15.74 -9.66
C GLY A 66 0.49 15.97 -10.76
N SER A 67 0.54 15.15 -11.78
CA SER A 67 -0.33 15.25 -12.98
C SER A 67 -0.75 13.87 -13.46
N PHE A 68 -1.80 13.81 -14.26
CA PHE A 68 -2.18 12.63 -15.03
C PHE A 68 -1.19 12.37 -16.16
N GLY A 69 -1.21 11.17 -16.73
CA GLY A 69 -0.30 10.72 -17.79
C GLY A 69 0.98 10.05 -17.26
N ASP A 70 1.01 9.66 -15.97
CA ASP A 70 2.13 8.96 -15.35
C ASP A 70 2.17 7.45 -15.69
N LYS A 71 1.12 6.93 -16.33
CA LYS A 71 0.92 5.52 -16.69
C LYS A 71 0.97 4.56 -15.50
N ALA A 72 0.72 5.06 -14.31
CA ALA A 72 0.79 4.30 -13.07
C ALA A 72 -0.25 4.80 -12.05
N PHE A 73 0.22 5.44 -10.99
CA PHE A 73 -0.54 5.76 -9.78
C PHE A 73 -1.66 6.79 -10.01
N ASN A 74 -1.34 7.95 -10.60
CA ASN A 74 -2.34 9.00 -10.84
C ASN A 74 -3.32 8.60 -11.94
N ASP A 75 -2.85 7.92 -12.99
CA ASP A 75 -3.73 7.40 -14.04
C ASP A 75 -4.67 6.32 -13.52
N SER A 76 -4.24 5.50 -12.55
CA SER A 76 -5.12 4.57 -11.85
C SER A 76 -6.24 5.32 -11.09
N ALA A 77 -5.89 6.38 -10.35
CA ALA A 77 -6.88 7.19 -9.64
C ALA A 77 -7.86 7.86 -10.61
N GLN A 78 -7.36 8.40 -11.73
CA GLN A 78 -8.20 8.97 -12.80
C GLN A 78 -9.18 7.93 -13.36
N ALA A 79 -8.69 6.73 -13.68
CA ALA A 79 -9.53 5.65 -14.21
C ALA A 79 -10.67 5.28 -13.24
N GLY A 80 -10.41 5.30 -11.93
CA GLY A 80 -11.45 5.11 -10.92
C GLY A 80 -12.53 6.17 -10.95
N MET A 81 -12.16 7.44 -11.13
CA MET A 81 -13.12 8.55 -11.25
C MET A 81 -13.90 8.49 -12.57
N GLU A 82 -13.26 8.12 -13.68
CA GLU A 82 -13.91 7.92 -14.97
C GLU A 82 -14.91 6.74 -14.92
N LYS A 83 -14.56 5.67 -14.21
CA LYS A 83 -15.46 4.53 -13.94
C LYS A 83 -16.68 4.97 -13.11
N LEU A 84 -16.47 5.80 -12.08
CA LEU A 84 -17.58 6.38 -11.28
C LEU A 84 -18.54 7.19 -12.16
N GLU A 85 -18.01 8.04 -13.04
CA GLU A 85 -18.85 8.81 -13.96
C GLU A 85 -19.63 7.92 -14.93
N ALA A 86 -18.98 6.86 -15.45
CA ALA A 86 -19.60 5.95 -16.39
C ALA A 86 -20.69 5.07 -15.77
N GLU A 87 -20.45 4.54 -14.55
CA GLU A 87 -21.33 3.54 -13.93
C GLU A 87 -22.30 4.13 -12.90
N LEU A 88 -21.92 5.21 -12.22
CA LEU A 88 -22.70 5.86 -11.18
C LEU A 88 -23.03 7.34 -11.51
N GLY A 89 -22.87 7.77 -12.76
CA GLY A 89 -23.10 9.16 -13.17
C GLY A 89 -24.53 9.69 -12.98
N ASP A 90 -25.48 8.82 -12.65
CA ASP A 90 -26.81 9.22 -12.18
C ASP A 90 -26.82 9.61 -10.69
N LYS A 91 -25.85 9.13 -9.90
CA LYS A 91 -25.72 9.33 -8.45
C LYS A 91 -24.56 10.23 -8.05
N VAL A 92 -23.52 10.34 -8.89
CA VAL A 92 -22.31 11.12 -8.62
C VAL A 92 -22.07 12.17 -9.70
N GLU A 93 -21.39 13.25 -9.33
CA GLU A 93 -20.80 14.24 -10.21
C GLU A 93 -19.32 14.32 -9.87
N VAL A 94 -18.43 14.04 -10.83
CA VAL A 94 -17.00 13.96 -10.56
C VAL A 94 -16.26 15.19 -11.09
N ASN A 95 -15.27 15.62 -10.31
CA ASN A 95 -14.29 16.63 -10.68
C ASN A 95 -12.88 16.14 -10.35
N MET A 96 -11.90 16.50 -11.16
CA MET A 96 -10.50 16.09 -10.97
C MET A 96 -9.58 17.30 -11.11
N VAL A 97 -8.64 17.44 -10.17
CA VAL A 97 -7.71 18.57 -10.09
C VAL A 97 -6.27 18.06 -9.98
N GLU A 98 -5.44 18.49 -10.90
CA GLU A 98 -3.98 18.29 -10.83
C GLU A 98 -3.35 19.44 -10.03
N MET A 99 -2.80 19.12 -8.84
CA MET A 99 -2.15 20.14 -8.00
C MET A 99 -0.71 20.43 -8.43
N GLY A 100 -0.15 19.60 -9.33
CA GLY A 100 1.25 19.66 -9.72
C GLY A 100 2.19 19.18 -8.58
N SER A 101 3.47 19.50 -8.70
CA SER A 101 4.52 19.07 -7.74
C SER A 101 4.90 20.13 -6.71
N ASP A 102 4.31 21.31 -6.76
CA ASP A 102 4.58 22.43 -5.85
C ASP A 102 3.76 22.26 -4.55
N LYS A 103 4.38 21.65 -3.55
CA LYS A 103 3.74 21.35 -2.25
C LYS A 103 3.17 22.58 -1.53
N THR A 104 3.66 23.79 -1.85
CA THR A 104 3.15 25.02 -1.23
C THR A 104 1.74 25.37 -1.67
N LYS A 105 1.22 24.70 -2.71
CA LYS A 105 -0.13 24.90 -3.24
C LYS A 105 -1.15 23.88 -2.73
N PHE A 106 -0.69 22.77 -2.14
CA PHE A 106 -1.57 21.66 -1.79
C PHE A 106 -2.66 22.04 -0.80
N GLU A 107 -2.30 22.76 0.26
CA GLU A 107 -3.27 23.24 1.26
C GLU A 107 -4.29 24.20 0.63
N GLY A 108 -3.84 25.14 -0.22
CA GLY A 108 -4.73 26.05 -0.94
C GLY A 108 -5.72 25.31 -1.84
N SER A 109 -5.27 24.32 -2.60
CA SER A 109 -6.14 23.50 -3.44
C SER A 109 -7.16 22.68 -2.63
N MET A 110 -6.77 22.19 -1.45
CA MET A 110 -7.70 21.50 -0.55
C MET A 110 -8.76 22.45 0.00
N LEU A 111 -8.37 23.66 0.40
CA LEU A 111 -9.30 24.68 0.89
C LEU A 111 -10.26 25.13 -0.24
N ASP A 112 -9.76 25.35 -1.46
CA ASP A 112 -10.59 25.69 -2.62
C ASP A 112 -11.63 24.59 -2.89
N ALA A 113 -11.28 23.32 -2.75
CA ALA A 113 -12.21 22.20 -2.88
C ALA A 113 -13.26 22.19 -1.76
N CYS A 114 -12.88 22.49 -0.52
CA CYS A 114 -13.79 22.57 0.61
C CYS A 114 -14.77 23.77 0.51
N GLU A 115 -14.30 24.90 -0.02
CA GLU A 115 -15.12 26.10 -0.25
C GLU A 115 -16.03 25.97 -1.47
N SER A 116 -15.78 24.98 -2.34
CA SER A 116 -16.65 24.66 -3.48
C SER A 116 -17.93 23.93 -3.03
N ASP A 117 -18.72 23.52 -3.98
CA ASP A 117 -19.92 22.71 -3.76
C ASP A 117 -19.64 21.20 -3.66
N ALA A 118 -18.36 20.78 -3.59
CA ALA A 118 -17.99 19.39 -3.38
C ALA A 118 -18.50 18.86 -2.03
N ASP A 119 -19.12 17.68 -2.02
CA ASP A 119 -19.55 16.98 -0.81
C ASP A 119 -18.46 16.06 -0.25
N LEU A 120 -17.70 15.44 -1.16
CA LEU A 120 -16.63 14.48 -0.87
C LEU A 120 -15.36 14.91 -1.58
N ILE A 121 -14.29 15.08 -0.82
CA ILE A 121 -12.95 15.40 -1.32
C ILE A 121 -12.06 14.15 -1.17
N ILE A 122 -11.44 13.75 -2.26
CA ILE A 122 -10.54 12.61 -2.33
C ILE A 122 -9.13 13.11 -2.60
N THR A 123 -8.15 12.66 -1.84
CA THR A 123 -6.74 12.96 -2.06
C THR A 123 -5.88 11.79 -1.60
N GLY A 124 -4.58 11.82 -1.85
CA GLY A 124 -3.71 10.73 -1.47
C GLY A 124 -2.28 11.15 -1.22
N LEU A 125 -1.48 10.15 -0.81
CA LEU A 125 -0.07 10.24 -0.50
C LEU A 125 0.26 10.98 0.80
N TRP A 126 1.42 10.67 1.32
CA TRP A 126 1.95 11.21 2.58
C TRP A 126 1.96 12.74 2.66
N ASP A 127 2.20 13.41 1.54
CA ASP A 127 2.27 14.87 1.49
C ASP A 127 0.91 15.55 1.79
N MET A 128 -0.21 14.81 1.69
CA MET A 128 -1.54 15.31 1.99
C MET A 128 -2.03 14.97 3.40
N LYS A 129 -1.30 14.13 4.16
CA LYS A 129 -1.71 13.66 5.49
C LYS A 129 -2.00 14.83 6.45
N GLU A 130 -0.98 15.64 6.78
CA GLU A 130 -1.13 16.76 7.72
C GLU A 130 -2.14 17.82 7.25
N ILE A 131 -2.22 18.03 5.93
CA ILE A 131 -3.19 18.95 5.32
C ILE A 131 -4.61 18.41 5.55
N THR A 132 -4.84 17.12 5.29
CA THR A 132 -6.15 16.50 5.50
C THR A 132 -6.54 16.51 6.98
N GLU A 133 -5.62 16.17 7.88
CA GLU A 133 -5.84 16.22 9.33
C GLU A 133 -6.28 17.60 9.81
N LYS A 134 -5.68 18.66 9.28
CA LYS A 134 -6.02 20.03 9.61
C LYS A 134 -7.35 20.46 8.98
N VAL A 135 -7.48 20.32 7.67
CA VAL A 135 -8.61 20.86 6.90
C VAL A 135 -9.91 20.13 7.23
N ALA A 136 -9.87 18.81 7.46
CA ALA A 136 -11.07 18.04 7.81
C ALA A 136 -11.70 18.50 9.13
N GLN A 137 -10.91 19.00 10.08
CA GLN A 137 -11.42 19.57 11.34
C GLN A 137 -12.00 20.99 11.15
N GLU A 138 -11.53 21.74 10.14
CA GLU A 138 -12.05 23.08 9.82
C GLU A 138 -13.37 22.99 9.05
N PHE A 139 -13.61 21.88 8.32
CA PHE A 139 -14.80 21.62 7.50
C PHE A 139 -15.51 20.30 7.90
N PRO A 140 -16.09 20.23 9.10
CA PRO A 140 -16.69 18.99 9.61
C PRO A 140 -17.94 18.53 8.80
N GLU A 141 -18.56 19.40 8.02
CA GLU A 141 -19.68 19.08 7.13
C GLU A 141 -19.23 18.39 5.82
N LYS A 142 -17.96 18.54 5.44
CA LYS A 142 -17.39 17.86 4.26
C LYS A 142 -16.93 16.44 4.62
N LYS A 143 -16.91 15.56 3.62
CA LYS A 143 -16.39 14.22 3.74
C LYS A 143 -15.06 14.10 3.01
N PHE A 144 -14.16 13.27 3.55
CA PHE A 144 -12.83 13.10 3.00
C PHE A 144 -12.50 11.62 2.84
N ILE A 145 -11.84 11.29 1.73
CA ILE A 145 -11.15 10.02 1.54
C ILE A 145 -9.66 10.35 1.32
N ILE A 146 -8.78 9.72 2.07
CA ILE A 146 -7.35 9.79 1.81
C ILE A 146 -6.80 8.40 1.53
N PHE A 147 -6.09 8.24 0.42
CA PHE A 147 -5.54 6.96 -0.03
C PHE A 147 -4.01 6.95 -0.05
N ASP A 148 -3.44 5.75 0.03
CA ASP A 148 -1.99 5.47 0.12
C ASP A 148 -1.31 6.13 1.34
N THR A 149 -2.09 6.42 2.36
CA THR A 149 -1.64 6.90 3.68
C THR A 149 -2.82 6.86 4.66
N ASP A 150 -2.54 7.13 5.92
CA ASP A 150 -3.53 7.28 6.98
C ASP A 150 -3.55 8.73 7.51
N VAL A 151 -4.55 9.07 8.32
CA VAL A 151 -4.54 10.23 9.22
C VAL A 151 -4.39 9.76 10.67
N ASP A 152 -3.83 10.60 11.52
CA ASP A 152 -3.76 10.33 12.96
C ASP A 152 -5.08 10.74 13.65
N TYR A 153 -5.98 9.78 13.80
CA TYR A 153 -7.30 9.98 14.42
C TYR A 153 -7.23 10.42 15.90
N THR A 154 -6.05 10.48 16.52
CA THR A 154 -5.88 10.99 17.89
C THR A 154 -5.71 12.51 17.96
N LEU A 155 -5.50 13.19 16.83
CA LEU A 155 -5.24 14.63 16.76
C LEU A 155 -6.49 15.51 16.92
N GLY A 156 -7.70 14.91 16.82
CA GLY A 156 -8.95 15.67 16.94
C GLY A 156 -10.15 14.91 16.39
N ASP A 157 -11.22 15.63 16.03
CA ASP A 157 -12.39 15.04 15.41
C ASP A 157 -12.15 14.88 13.91
N LEU A 158 -11.84 13.67 13.50
CA LEU A 158 -11.64 13.23 12.12
C LEU A 158 -12.69 12.18 11.72
N SER A 159 -13.86 12.19 12.39
CA SER A 159 -14.98 11.29 12.09
C SER A 159 -15.59 11.48 10.69
N ASN A 160 -15.15 12.49 9.96
CA ASN A 160 -15.52 12.78 8.56
C ASN A 160 -14.46 12.31 7.55
N VAL A 161 -13.37 11.67 7.99
CA VAL A 161 -12.28 11.16 7.14
C VAL A 161 -12.32 9.63 7.09
N TYR A 162 -12.21 9.05 5.91
CA TYR A 162 -11.89 7.64 5.70
C TYR A 162 -10.49 7.56 5.11
N SER A 163 -9.62 6.75 5.72
CA SER A 163 -8.25 6.53 5.27
C SER A 163 -8.08 5.12 4.75
N MET A 164 -7.34 4.96 3.65
CA MET A 164 -6.97 3.65 3.13
C MET A 164 -5.54 3.62 2.63
N SER A 165 -4.85 2.52 2.91
CA SER A 165 -3.57 2.16 2.31
C SER A 165 -3.61 0.72 1.80
N TYR A 166 -2.48 0.21 1.31
CA TYR A 166 -2.44 -1.04 0.57
C TYR A 166 -1.39 -1.98 1.14
N LYS A 167 -1.68 -3.29 1.11
CA LYS A 167 -0.70 -4.34 1.34
C LYS A 167 0.07 -4.62 0.04
N GLN A 168 0.82 -3.62 -0.44
CA GLN A 168 1.61 -3.77 -1.68
C GLN A 168 2.68 -4.85 -1.57
N ASN A 169 3.11 -5.21 -0.36
CA ASN A 169 3.95 -6.37 -0.09
C ASN A 169 3.33 -7.69 -0.58
N GLU A 170 2.00 -7.87 -0.48
CA GLU A 170 1.31 -9.06 -0.98
C GLU A 170 1.37 -9.14 -2.52
N GLY A 171 1.13 -8.02 -3.24
CA GLY A 171 1.28 -7.95 -4.70
C GLY A 171 2.72 -8.18 -5.14
N ALA A 172 3.69 -7.58 -4.41
CA ALA A 172 5.10 -7.78 -4.65
C ALA A 172 5.55 -9.22 -4.35
N PHE A 173 4.96 -9.88 -3.36
CA PHE A 173 5.20 -11.30 -3.08
C PHE A 173 4.80 -12.17 -4.28
N LEU A 174 3.62 -11.95 -4.84
CA LEU A 174 3.21 -12.64 -6.06
C LEU A 174 4.14 -12.33 -7.25
N ALA A 175 4.65 -11.09 -7.36
CA ALA A 175 5.65 -10.74 -8.36
C ALA A 175 6.97 -11.51 -8.16
N GLY A 176 7.39 -11.71 -6.91
CA GLY A 176 8.53 -12.54 -6.54
C GLY A 176 8.34 -14.02 -6.93
N VAL A 177 7.15 -14.56 -6.63
CA VAL A 177 6.77 -15.93 -7.04
C VAL A 177 6.82 -16.06 -8.55
N LEU A 178 6.26 -15.09 -9.29
CA LEU A 178 6.29 -15.07 -10.74
C LEU A 178 7.72 -15.02 -11.28
N ALA A 179 8.54 -14.09 -10.78
CA ALA A 179 9.91 -13.90 -11.25
C ALA A 179 10.77 -15.15 -11.02
N ALA A 180 10.72 -15.74 -9.81
CA ALA A 180 11.48 -16.96 -9.48
C ALA A 180 10.99 -18.19 -10.27
N SER A 181 9.70 -18.27 -10.58
CA SER A 181 9.16 -19.34 -11.43
C SER A 181 9.53 -19.15 -12.90
N ALA A 182 9.53 -17.90 -13.38
CA ALA A 182 9.87 -17.56 -14.76
C ALA A 182 11.35 -17.82 -15.06
N THR A 183 12.28 -17.40 -14.18
CA THR A 183 13.72 -17.64 -14.38
C THR A 183 14.10 -19.12 -14.44
N LYS A 184 13.28 -20.00 -13.85
CA LYS A 184 13.49 -21.46 -13.87
C LYS A 184 12.76 -22.19 -15.00
N SER A 185 12.02 -21.44 -15.79
CA SER A 185 11.18 -22.02 -16.87
C SER A 185 11.93 -22.08 -18.21
N ASP A 186 11.25 -22.60 -19.22
CA ASP A 186 11.69 -22.60 -20.61
C ASP A 186 11.22 -21.36 -21.41
N MET A 187 10.86 -20.29 -20.72
CA MET A 187 10.50 -19.01 -21.35
C MET A 187 11.66 -18.46 -22.19
N GLU A 188 11.35 -17.80 -23.30
CA GLU A 188 12.30 -17.44 -24.37
C GLU A 188 13.56 -16.70 -23.86
N TYR A 189 13.40 -15.81 -22.85
CA TYR A 189 14.50 -14.99 -22.33
C TYR A 189 14.96 -15.39 -20.94
N ALA A 190 14.46 -16.50 -20.39
CA ALA A 190 14.98 -17.10 -19.17
C ALA A 190 16.40 -17.66 -19.39
N ASN A 191 17.17 -17.77 -18.29
CA ASN A 191 18.54 -18.30 -18.32
C ASN A 191 18.76 -19.25 -17.13
N GLU A 192 19.96 -19.86 -17.04
CA GLU A 192 20.29 -20.84 -16.00
C GLU A 192 20.89 -20.20 -14.73
N ASP A 193 21.03 -18.86 -14.67
CA ASP A 193 21.80 -18.19 -13.59
C ASP A 193 21.05 -18.12 -12.27
N ASN A 194 19.73 -18.35 -12.24
CA ASN A 194 18.85 -18.27 -11.07
C ASN A 194 18.94 -16.90 -10.35
N VAL A 195 18.96 -15.83 -11.13
CA VAL A 195 19.09 -14.44 -10.68
C VAL A 195 17.91 -13.63 -11.19
N ILE A 196 17.29 -12.88 -10.30
CA ILE A 196 16.26 -11.90 -10.61
C ILE A 196 16.63 -10.54 -10.04
N GLY A 197 15.89 -9.50 -10.39
CA GLY A 197 16.21 -8.13 -9.97
C GLY A 197 15.04 -7.37 -9.38
N PHE A 198 15.36 -6.40 -8.53
CA PHE A 198 14.45 -5.38 -8.04
C PHE A 198 15.07 -3.99 -8.23
N VAL A 199 14.32 -3.07 -8.83
CA VAL A 199 14.70 -1.65 -8.94
C VAL A 199 13.65 -0.80 -8.24
N GLY A 200 14.01 -0.25 -7.08
CA GLY A 200 13.15 0.62 -6.27
C GLY A 200 13.46 2.11 -6.47
N ALA A 201 12.50 2.98 -6.19
CA ALA A 201 12.71 4.43 -6.25
C ALA A 201 13.71 4.91 -5.21
N LYS A 202 13.42 4.73 -3.92
CA LYS A 202 14.24 5.21 -2.80
C LYS A 202 14.28 4.21 -1.66
N ASP A 203 15.46 3.94 -1.15
CA ASP A 203 15.71 3.09 0.03
C ASP A 203 15.17 3.67 1.35
N THR A 204 14.86 4.96 1.38
CA THR A 204 14.28 5.65 2.53
C THR A 204 12.75 5.65 2.55
N ALA A 205 12.11 5.17 1.50
CA ALA A 205 10.65 5.12 1.38
C ALA A 205 10.11 3.76 1.85
N ALA A 206 9.31 3.76 2.91
CA ALA A 206 8.76 2.53 3.49
C ALA A 206 7.94 1.73 2.45
N VAL A 207 7.13 2.40 1.62
CA VAL A 207 6.34 1.78 0.55
C VAL A 207 7.21 1.03 -0.47
N ILE A 208 8.39 1.54 -0.80
CA ILE A 208 9.32 0.90 -1.74
C ILE A 208 10.01 -0.30 -1.08
N ASN A 209 10.40 -0.15 0.19
CA ASN A 209 10.99 -1.25 0.95
C ASN A 209 9.97 -2.36 1.22
N ASP A 210 8.70 -2.02 1.41
CA ASP A 210 7.60 -2.98 1.56
C ASP A 210 7.46 -3.85 0.30
N SER A 211 7.55 -3.24 -0.89
CA SER A 211 7.59 -3.96 -2.16
C SER A 211 8.86 -4.81 -2.31
N ALA A 212 10.02 -4.32 -1.84
CA ALA A 212 11.27 -5.09 -1.88
C ALA A 212 11.21 -6.33 -0.99
N VAL A 213 10.71 -6.19 0.25
CA VAL A 213 10.53 -7.29 1.20
C VAL A 213 9.59 -8.34 0.61
N GLY A 214 8.39 -7.95 0.19
CA GLY A 214 7.43 -8.88 -0.40
C GLY A 214 8.02 -9.62 -1.60
N PHE A 215 8.69 -8.92 -2.52
CA PHE A 215 9.32 -9.53 -3.70
C PHE A 215 10.39 -10.57 -3.33
N ILE A 216 11.27 -10.25 -2.40
CA ILE A 216 12.32 -11.15 -1.93
C ILE A 216 11.70 -12.40 -1.28
N GLU A 217 10.75 -12.23 -0.37
CA GLU A 217 10.09 -13.34 0.30
C GLU A 217 9.31 -14.23 -0.67
N GLY A 218 8.60 -13.64 -1.64
CA GLY A 218 7.89 -14.38 -2.66
C GLY A 218 8.83 -15.20 -3.55
N ALA A 219 9.96 -14.62 -3.94
CA ALA A 219 10.97 -15.33 -4.71
C ALA A 219 11.59 -16.50 -3.92
N GLN A 220 11.98 -16.26 -2.67
CA GLN A 220 12.57 -17.27 -1.78
C GLN A 220 11.55 -18.32 -1.34
N PHE A 221 10.26 -18.02 -1.37
CA PHE A 221 9.19 -19.01 -1.15
C PHE A 221 9.19 -20.09 -2.25
N VAL A 222 9.49 -19.72 -3.49
CA VAL A 222 9.63 -20.66 -4.62
C VAL A 222 10.98 -21.34 -4.62
N ASP A 223 12.05 -20.58 -4.43
CA ASP A 223 13.42 -21.07 -4.41
C ASP A 223 14.26 -20.32 -3.37
N PRO A 224 14.61 -20.96 -2.25
CA PRO A 224 15.45 -20.34 -1.22
C PRO A 224 16.86 -19.95 -1.70
N ASP A 225 17.33 -20.49 -2.82
CA ASP A 225 18.67 -20.24 -3.38
C ASP A 225 18.66 -19.18 -4.50
N VAL A 226 17.48 -18.60 -4.84
CA VAL A 226 17.38 -17.52 -5.84
C VAL A 226 18.10 -16.27 -5.37
N LYS A 227 18.88 -15.65 -6.23
CA LYS A 227 19.52 -14.37 -5.95
C LYS A 227 18.64 -13.22 -6.43
N VAL A 228 18.42 -12.24 -5.55
CA VAL A 228 17.68 -11.02 -5.86
C VAL A 228 18.61 -9.82 -5.84
N LEU A 229 18.93 -9.28 -7.00
CA LEU A 229 19.74 -8.05 -7.10
C LEU A 229 18.87 -6.83 -6.78
N VAL A 230 19.13 -6.16 -5.67
CA VAL A 230 18.35 -4.99 -5.24
C VAL A 230 19.12 -3.70 -5.53
N SER A 231 18.48 -2.75 -6.20
CA SER A 231 19.03 -1.42 -6.50
C SER A 231 17.99 -0.33 -6.28
N TYR A 232 18.44 0.87 -5.95
CA TYR A 232 17.56 2.03 -5.75
C TYR A 232 18.01 3.20 -6.63
N VAL A 233 17.06 3.82 -7.31
CA VAL A 233 17.27 4.96 -8.22
C VAL A 233 17.68 6.23 -7.47
N GLY A 234 17.18 6.40 -6.23
CA GLY A 234 17.29 7.65 -5.45
C GLY A 234 16.26 8.71 -5.86
N SER A 235 15.39 8.41 -6.82
CA SER A 235 14.41 9.33 -7.40
C SER A 235 13.19 8.57 -7.91
N TYR A 236 12.02 9.23 -7.92
CA TYR A 236 10.81 8.71 -8.57
C TYR A 236 10.70 9.11 -10.05
N VAL A 237 11.59 9.98 -10.55
CA VAL A 237 11.46 10.56 -11.90
C VAL A 237 12.72 10.39 -12.78
N ASP A 238 13.80 9.83 -12.24
CA ASP A 238 15.04 9.62 -12.99
C ASP A 238 15.04 8.28 -13.73
N SER A 239 14.36 8.25 -14.88
CA SER A 239 14.29 7.05 -15.72
C SER A 239 15.64 6.64 -16.33
N ALA A 240 16.56 7.59 -16.52
CA ALA A 240 17.88 7.27 -17.05
C ALA A 240 18.71 6.43 -16.07
N THR A 241 18.74 6.82 -14.79
CA THR A 241 19.39 6.03 -13.74
C THR A 241 18.68 4.68 -13.55
N ALA A 242 17.33 4.63 -13.58
CA ALA A 242 16.59 3.38 -13.49
C ALA A 242 16.97 2.40 -14.62
N LYS A 243 17.12 2.90 -15.85
CA LYS A 243 17.56 2.13 -17.02
C LYS A 243 18.96 1.55 -16.85
N GLU A 244 19.92 2.35 -16.41
CA GLU A 244 21.30 1.91 -16.17
C GLU A 244 21.39 0.82 -15.10
N LEU A 245 20.59 0.95 -14.01
CA LEU A 245 20.53 -0.05 -12.96
C LEU A 245 19.95 -1.38 -13.50
N ALA A 246 18.85 -1.33 -14.25
CA ALA A 246 18.26 -2.54 -14.84
C ALA A 246 19.20 -3.22 -15.84
N ILE A 247 19.88 -2.47 -16.73
CA ILE A 247 20.90 -3.01 -17.65
C ILE A 247 22.01 -3.69 -16.86
N THR A 248 22.44 -3.10 -15.74
CA THR A 248 23.45 -3.69 -14.87
C THR A 248 22.97 -5.01 -14.26
N GLN A 249 21.72 -5.08 -13.78
CA GLN A 249 21.14 -6.31 -13.23
C GLN A 249 21.02 -7.40 -14.31
N TYR A 250 20.52 -7.06 -15.51
CA TYR A 250 20.45 -8.01 -16.64
C TYR A 250 21.85 -8.52 -17.04
N SER A 251 22.87 -7.64 -17.03
CA SER A 251 24.25 -8.02 -17.33
C SER A 251 24.86 -8.92 -16.26
N ASN A 252 24.34 -8.91 -15.05
CA ASN A 252 24.75 -9.76 -13.93
C ASN A 252 23.86 -11.03 -13.79
N GLY A 253 23.14 -11.39 -14.83
CA GLY A 253 22.43 -12.66 -14.93
C GLY A 253 20.91 -12.57 -14.63
N ALA A 254 20.40 -11.44 -14.19
CA ALA A 254 18.95 -11.31 -14.03
C ALA A 254 18.24 -11.45 -15.38
N ASP A 255 17.13 -12.17 -15.40
CA ASP A 255 16.27 -12.30 -16.58
C ASP A 255 14.86 -11.76 -16.36
N VAL A 256 14.49 -11.51 -15.12
CA VAL A 256 13.26 -10.78 -14.72
C VAL A 256 13.62 -9.70 -13.71
N VAL A 257 13.21 -8.46 -13.95
CA VAL A 257 13.39 -7.34 -13.02
C VAL A 257 12.02 -6.78 -12.65
N PHE A 258 11.69 -6.78 -11.35
CA PHE A 258 10.53 -6.06 -10.82
C PHE A 258 10.91 -4.62 -10.54
N VAL A 259 10.08 -3.67 -10.95
CA VAL A 259 10.31 -2.25 -10.73
C VAL A 259 9.22 -1.62 -9.88
N ALA A 260 9.63 -0.90 -8.82
CA ALA A 260 8.75 -0.10 -7.96
C ALA A 260 9.34 1.32 -7.85
N ALA A 261 9.21 2.13 -8.90
CA ALA A 261 9.90 3.42 -8.99
C ALA A 261 9.02 4.56 -9.53
N GLY A 262 7.70 4.39 -9.60
CA GLY A 262 6.78 5.38 -10.14
C GLY A 262 7.15 5.76 -11.58
N PRO A 263 7.14 7.04 -11.99
CA PRO A 263 7.51 7.47 -13.35
C PRO A 263 8.89 7.03 -13.82
N ALA A 264 9.85 6.80 -12.92
CA ALA A 264 11.18 6.30 -13.29
C ALA A 264 11.13 4.85 -13.82
N SER A 265 10.06 4.09 -13.60
CA SER A 265 9.87 2.71 -14.08
C SER A 265 9.99 2.57 -15.60
N VAL A 266 9.70 3.64 -16.34
CA VAL A 266 9.88 3.69 -17.80
C VAL A 266 11.28 3.25 -18.22
N GLY A 267 12.32 3.64 -17.46
CA GLY A 267 13.70 3.26 -17.77
C GLY A 267 13.94 1.75 -17.67
N VAL A 268 13.33 1.07 -16.68
CA VAL A 268 13.46 -0.39 -16.53
C VAL A 268 12.73 -1.13 -17.68
N ILE A 269 11.56 -0.64 -18.07
CA ILE A 269 10.79 -1.19 -19.20
C ILE A 269 11.59 -1.08 -20.51
N GLU A 270 12.19 0.08 -20.77
CA GLU A 270 13.07 0.26 -21.92
C GLU A 270 14.29 -0.66 -21.86
N ALA A 271 14.93 -0.80 -20.67
CA ALA A 271 16.06 -1.70 -20.49
C ALA A 271 15.70 -3.16 -20.74
N ALA A 272 14.51 -3.62 -20.32
CA ALA A 272 14.03 -4.95 -20.56
C ALA A 272 13.91 -5.25 -22.07
N ALA A 273 13.30 -4.35 -22.82
CA ALA A 273 13.18 -4.47 -24.28
C ALA A 273 14.54 -4.47 -25.00
N GLU A 274 15.45 -3.55 -24.63
CA GLU A 274 16.79 -3.47 -25.23
C GLU A 274 17.65 -4.70 -24.91
N SER A 275 17.52 -5.24 -23.68
CA SER A 275 18.29 -6.40 -23.24
C SER A 275 17.64 -7.73 -23.66
N LYS A 276 16.44 -7.71 -24.22
CA LYS A 276 15.61 -8.90 -24.47
C LYS A 276 15.49 -9.74 -23.19
N LYS A 277 14.99 -9.10 -22.14
CA LYS A 277 14.75 -9.68 -20.83
C LYS A 277 13.34 -9.26 -20.39
N TYR A 278 12.86 -9.83 -19.30
CA TYR A 278 11.54 -9.53 -18.78
C TYR A 278 11.57 -8.47 -17.68
N CYS A 279 10.46 -7.75 -17.55
CA CYS A 279 10.20 -6.95 -16.38
C CYS A 279 8.78 -7.20 -15.85
N ILE A 280 8.59 -6.89 -14.56
CA ILE A 280 7.30 -6.81 -13.90
C ILE A 280 7.11 -5.35 -13.51
N GLY A 281 5.98 -4.76 -13.94
CA GLY A 281 5.62 -3.37 -13.63
C GLY A 281 4.99 -3.22 -12.25
N VAL A 282 4.51 -1.99 -11.94
CA VAL A 282 3.93 -1.64 -10.65
C VAL A 282 2.72 -0.72 -10.80
N ASP A 283 1.86 -0.70 -9.79
CA ASP A 283 0.67 0.13 -9.58
C ASP A 283 -0.48 -0.19 -10.53
N SER A 284 -0.28 -0.12 -11.83
CA SER A 284 -1.27 -0.40 -12.88
C SER A 284 -0.78 -1.48 -13.85
N ASP A 285 -1.65 -1.99 -14.70
CA ASP A 285 -1.23 -2.87 -15.81
C ASP A 285 -0.42 -2.07 -16.83
N GLN A 286 0.90 -2.07 -16.65
CA GLN A 286 1.80 -1.30 -17.49
C GLN A 286 1.93 -1.88 -18.90
N ALA A 287 1.66 -3.17 -19.13
CA ALA A 287 1.64 -3.73 -20.48
C ALA A 287 0.56 -3.08 -21.35
N LEU A 288 -0.62 -2.80 -20.79
CA LEU A 288 -1.68 -2.05 -21.47
C LEU A 288 -1.26 -0.59 -21.77
N ALA A 289 -0.53 0.06 -20.86
CA ALA A 289 -0.01 1.41 -21.07
C ALA A 289 1.03 1.51 -22.20
N TYR A 290 1.59 0.35 -22.61
CA TYR A 290 2.53 0.22 -23.72
C TYR A 290 1.92 -0.52 -24.92
N GLU A 291 0.59 -0.71 -24.96
CA GLU A 291 -0.08 -1.38 -26.06
C GLU A 291 0.34 -0.82 -27.43
N GLY A 292 0.68 -1.71 -28.36
CA GLY A 292 1.15 -1.36 -29.70
C GLY A 292 2.61 -0.94 -29.81
N LYS A 293 3.38 -0.99 -28.72
CA LYS A 293 4.83 -0.79 -28.69
C LYS A 293 5.56 -2.10 -28.43
N ASP A 294 6.80 -2.20 -28.90
CA ASP A 294 7.61 -3.41 -28.73
C ASP A 294 7.89 -3.71 -27.25
N GLU A 295 8.00 -2.68 -26.40
CA GLU A 295 8.27 -2.80 -24.97
C GLU A 295 7.18 -3.58 -24.22
N ALA A 296 5.92 -3.54 -24.67
CA ALA A 296 4.83 -4.28 -24.05
C ALA A 296 5.13 -5.79 -23.96
N ASN A 297 5.80 -6.37 -24.97
CA ASN A 297 6.11 -7.79 -25.02
C ASN A 297 7.08 -8.27 -23.92
N PHE A 298 7.74 -7.34 -23.23
CA PHE A 298 8.71 -7.64 -22.18
C PHE A 298 8.15 -7.40 -20.77
N ILE A 299 6.93 -6.83 -20.65
CA ILE A 299 6.23 -6.62 -19.39
C ILE A 299 5.32 -7.83 -19.16
N ILE A 300 5.86 -8.84 -18.47
CA ILE A 300 5.13 -10.13 -18.30
C ILE A 300 4.00 -10.05 -17.27
N SER A 301 3.96 -9.05 -16.43
CA SER A 301 2.88 -8.70 -15.50
C SER A 301 3.17 -7.35 -14.86
N SER A 302 2.30 -6.92 -13.94
CA SER A 302 2.52 -5.79 -13.03
C SER A 302 1.96 -6.12 -11.66
N ALA A 303 2.69 -5.74 -10.59
CA ALA A 303 2.14 -5.78 -9.24
C ALA A 303 1.12 -4.64 -9.10
N ILE A 304 -0.15 -4.99 -9.10
CA ILE A 304 -1.26 -4.03 -9.08
C ILE A 304 -1.43 -3.45 -7.69
N LYS A 305 -1.55 -2.13 -7.64
CA LYS A 305 -2.11 -1.36 -6.54
C LYS A 305 -3.33 -0.63 -7.11
N GLY A 306 -4.51 -1.21 -6.96
CA GLY A 306 -5.76 -0.77 -7.57
C GLY A 306 -6.32 0.48 -6.92
N VAL A 307 -5.60 1.60 -7.02
CA VAL A 307 -6.01 2.90 -6.47
C VAL A 307 -7.37 3.30 -7.04
N GLY A 308 -7.57 3.17 -8.35
CA GLY A 308 -8.84 3.48 -8.99
C GLY A 308 -9.99 2.63 -8.49
N ASP A 309 -9.79 1.31 -8.39
CA ASP A 309 -10.83 0.41 -7.89
C ASP A 309 -11.13 0.66 -6.41
N SER A 310 -10.12 0.98 -5.60
CA SER A 310 -10.34 1.33 -4.18
C SER A 310 -11.10 2.65 -4.02
N ILE A 311 -10.80 3.67 -4.86
CA ILE A 311 -11.57 4.93 -4.90
C ILE A 311 -13.00 4.63 -5.32
N TYR A 312 -13.21 3.87 -6.41
CA TYR A 312 -14.53 3.49 -6.87
C TYR A 312 -15.35 2.81 -5.77
N ASN A 313 -14.78 1.77 -5.14
CA ASN A 313 -15.43 1.02 -4.06
C ASN A 313 -15.74 1.89 -2.83
N ALA A 314 -14.85 2.82 -2.48
CA ALA A 314 -15.06 3.74 -1.36
C ALA A 314 -16.19 4.76 -1.67
N VAL A 315 -16.21 5.30 -2.87
CA VAL A 315 -17.28 6.25 -3.29
C VAL A 315 -18.63 5.54 -3.43
N GLU A 316 -18.67 4.30 -3.96
CA GLU A 316 -19.89 3.49 -3.98
C GLU A 316 -20.45 3.30 -2.57
N LYS A 317 -19.60 2.93 -1.59
CA LYS A 317 -19.98 2.84 -0.18
C LYS A 317 -20.42 4.18 0.41
N ALA A 318 -19.78 5.28 -0.02
CA ALA A 318 -20.22 6.63 0.41
C ALA A 318 -21.60 6.98 -0.10
N VAL A 319 -21.93 6.67 -1.37
CA VAL A 319 -23.26 6.84 -1.98
C VAL A 319 -24.31 6.01 -1.23
N ASP A 320 -23.94 4.77 -0.83
CA ASP A 320 -24.85 3.86 -0.09
C ASP A 320 -24.91 4.17 1.42
N GLY A 321 -24.12 5.15 1.90
CA GLY A 321 -24.06 5.55 3.30
C GLY A 321 -23.39 4.49 4.21
N THR A 322 -22.55 3.63 3.65
CA THR A 322 -21.90 2.51 4.37
C THR A 322 -20.38 2.68 4.49
N LEU A 323 -19.80 3.74 3.94
CA LEU A 323 -18.38 4.01 4.10
C LEU A 323 -18.06 4.30 5.57
N PRO A 324 -17.10 3.58 6.20
CA PRO A 324 -16.80 3.72 7.61
C PRO A 324 -15.90 4.94 7.88
N TYR A 325 -16.47 6.13 7.79
CA TYR A 325 -15.74 7.35 8.13
C TYR A 325 -15.26 7.31 9.59
N GLY A 326 -14.09 7.88 9.84
CA GLY A 326 -13.41 7.80 11.14
C GLY A 326 -12.54 6.54 11.29
N GLU A 327 -12.38 5.75 10.22
CA GLU A 327 -11.60 4.52 10.22
C GLU A 327 -10.47 4.55 9.19
N TYR A 328 -9.42 3.79 9.51
CA TYR A 328 -8.31 3.47 8.62
C TYR A 328 -8.37 1.99 8.23
N GLN A 329 -8.30 1.70 6.95
CA GLN A 329 -8.26 0.34 6.42
C GLN A 329 -7.00 0.12 5.58
N ILE A 330 -6.42 -1.08 5.68
CA ILE A 330 -5.31 -1.52 4.85
C ILE A 330 -5.84 -2.59 3.91
N LEU A 331 -5.91 -2.26 2.62
CA LEU A 331 -6.54 -3.09 1.60
C LEU A 331 -5.51 -4.03 0.96
N GLY A 332 -5.86 -5.29 0.80
CA GLY A 332 -4.98 -6.33 0.30
C GLY A 332 -5.58 -7.12 -0.87
N ILE A 333 -5.02 -8.30 -1.09
CA ILE A 333 -5.51 -9.26 -2.09
C ILE A 333 -6.97 -9.66 -1.79
N GLU A 334 -7.33 -9.76 -0.53
CA GLU A 334 -8.69 -10.10 -0.07
C GLU A 334 -9.75 -9.07 -0.48
N ASP A 335 -9.34 -7.80 -0.66
CA ASP A 335 -10.21 -6.71 -1.10
C ASP A 335 -10.28 -6.59 -2.63
N GLY A 336 -9.49 -7.38 -3.35
CA GLY A 336 -9.44 -7.40 -4.81
C GLY A 336 -8.74 -6.20 -5.44
N VAL A 337 -8.01 -5.40 -4.65
CA VAL A 337 -7.30 -4.18 -5.11
C VAL A 337 -5.79 -4.34 -5.17
N VAL A 338 -5.27 -5.47 -4.70
CA VAL A 338 -3.85 -5.83 -4.79
C VAL A 338 -3.71 -7.19 -5.47
N GLY A 339 -2.70 -7.37 -6.30
CA GLY A 339 -2.47 -8.63 -7.01
C GLY A 339 -1.48 -8.50 -8.15
N LEU A 340 -1.61 -9.35 -9.16
CA LEU A 340 -0.86 -9.26 -10.42
C LEU A 340 -1.82 -9.00 -11.59
N ALA A 341 -1.34 -8.23 -12.57
CA ALA A 341 -2.03 -8.04 -13.84
C ALA A 341 -2.10 -9.36 -14.59
N ASP A 342 -3.33 -9.72 -15.03
CA ASP A 342 -3.62 -10.87 -15.86
C ASP A 342 -4.15 -10.38 -17.22
N ASN A 343 -3.22 -10.15 -18.13
CA ASN A 343 -3.49 -9.63 -19.47
C ASN A 343 -3.02 -10.60 -20.55
N ASP A 344 -3.23 -10.27 -21.83
CA ASP A 344 -2.88 -11.12 -22.97
C ASP A 344 -1.37 -11.44 -23.03
N ILE A 345 -0.50 -10.53 -22.56
CA ILE A 345 0.95 -10.78 -22.50
C ILE A 345 1.27 -11.79 -21.40
N TYR A 346 0.69 -11.62 -20.20
CA TYR A 346 0.82 -12.59 -19.12
C TYR A 346 0.35 -13.98 -19.59
N GLN A 347 -0.81 -14.05 -20.22
CA GLN A 347 -1.38 -15.32 -20.69
C GLN A 347 -0.57 -15.99 -21.80
N SER A 348 0.08 -15.23 -22.67
CA SER A 348 0.83 -15.75 -23.81
C SER A 348 2.31 -15.99 -23.53
N ALA A 349 2.96 -15.17 -22.70
CA ALA A 349 4.41 -15.22 -22.48
C ALA A 349 4.79 -16.03 -21.23
N VAL A 350 3.96 -16.02 -20.18
CA VAL A 350 4.28 -16.72 -18.92
C VAL A 350 3.97 -18.21 -19.06
N SER A 351 4.88 -19.06 -18.59
CA SER A 351 4.69 -20.52 -18.62
C SER A 351 3.52 -20.95 -17.73
N GLU A 352 2.84 -22.04 -18.10
CA GLU A 352 1.71 -22.56 -17.32
C GLU A 352 2.11 -22.93 -15.88
N ASP A 353 3.33 -23.45 -15.69
CA ASP A 353 3.85 -23.79 -14.36
C ASP A 353 4.05 -22.54 -13.51
N ALA A 354 4.53 -21.44 -14.08
CA ALA A 354 4.68 -20.17 -13.36
C ALA A 354 3.32 -19.53 -13.01
N LYS A 355 2.35 -19.56 -13.96
CA LYS A 355 0.97 -19.11 -13.68
C LYS A 355 0.34 -19.92 -12.54
N LYS A 356 0.51 -21.25 -12.59
CA LYS A 356 0.00 -22.13 -11.54
C LYS A 356 0.66 -21.83 -10.18
N ALA A 357 1.96 -21.60 -10.14
CA ALA A 357 2.64 -21.25 -8.90
C ALA A 357 2.10 -19.96 -8.29
N VAL A 358 1.84 -18.93 -9.11
CA VAL A 358 1.22 -17.68 -8.68
C VAL A 358 -0.17 -17.92 -8.10
N GLU A 359 -1.03 -18.68 -8.79
CA GLU A 359 -2.41 -18.93 -8.33
C GLU A 359 -2.42 -19.77 -7.05
N ASP A 360 -1.62 -20.85 -6.97
CA ASP A 360 -1.51 -21.69 -5.77
C ASP A 360 -1.07 -20.85 -4.53
N VAL A 361 -0.21 -19.85 -4.73
CA VAL A 361 0.26 -18.98 -3.64
C VAL A 361 -0.77 -17.91 -3.30
N LYS A 362 -1.44 -17.34 -4.29
CA LYS A 362 -2.54 -16.40 -4.07
C LYS A 362 -3.67 -17.04 -3.25
N GLU A 363 -4.04 -18.28 -3.55
CA GLU A 363 -5.01 -19.03 -2.73
C GLU A 363 -4.54 -19.18 -1.27
N LYS A 364 -3.26 -19.44 -1.03
CA LYS A 364 -2.71 -19.55 0.33
C LYS A 364 -2.70 -18.21 1.08
N LEU A 365 -2.40 -17.10 0.39
CA LEU A 365 -2.51 -15.76 0.96
C LEU A 365 -3.95 -15.46 1.38
N LEU A 366 -4.93 -15.73 0.50
CA LEU A 366 -6.35 -15.56 0.79
C LEU A 366 -6.84 -16.46 1.92
N ALA A 367 -6.27 -17.66 2.05
CA ALA A 367 -6.60 -18.58 3.15
C ALA A 367 -5.87 -18.21 4.48
N GLY A 368 -4.97 -17.24 4.47
CA GLY A 368 -4.13 -16.90 5.62
C GLY A 368 -3.09 -17.96 5.98
N GLU A 369 -2.80 -18.90 5.07
CA GLU A 369 -1.77 -19.94 5.24
C GLU A 369 -0.35 -19.39 5.03
N VAL A 370 -0.24 -18.31 4.27
CA VAL A 370 0.99 -17.55 4.04
C VAL A 370 0.72 -16.11 4.47
N THR A 371 1.68 -15.53 5.16
CA THR A 371 1.71 -14.11 5.54
C THR A 371 2.99 -13.50 5.01
N VAL A 372 2.92 -12.25 4.56
CA VAL A 372 4.06 -11.50 4.01
C VAL A 372 4.48 -10.45 5.02
N ASP A 373 5.77 -10.39 5.33
CA ASP A 373 6.30 -9.36 6.21
C ASP A 373 6.15 -7.98 5.58
N SER A 374 5.94 -6.98 6.43
CA SER A 374 5.84 -5.59 5.98
C SER A 374 7.03 -4.77 6.46
N ALA A 375 7.57 -3.93 5.58
CA ALA A 375 8.62 -2.98 5.94
C ALA A 375 8.09 -1.81 6.81
N TYR A 376 6.78 -1.62 6.90
CA TYR A 376 6.22 -0.62 7.79
C TYR A 376 6.42 -1.02 9.25
N GLY A 377 7.16 -0.17 10.00
CA GLY A 377 7.51 -0.44 11.40
C GLY A 377 8.67 -1.44 11.59
N MET A 378 9.24 -1.99 10.51
CA MET A 378 10.43 -2.83 10.56
C MET A 378 11.66 -1.99 10.93
N ASP A 379 12.52 -2.51 11.79
CA ASP A 379 13.78 -1.83 12.10
C ASP A 379 14.79 -1.95 10.95
N GLU A 380 15.67 -0.96 10.85
CA GLU A 380 16.64 -0.85 9.75
C GLU A 380 17.60 -2.05 9.65
N ALA A 381 17.94 -2.68 10.76
CA ALA A 381 18.86 -3.83 10.76
C ALA A 381 18.18 -5.06 10.18
N THR A 382 16.93 -5.31 10.53
CA THR A 382 16.11 -6.39 9.97
C THR A 382 15.90 -6.18 8.47
N LEU A 383 15.48 -4.98 8.04
CA LEU A 383 15.31 -4.66 6.63
C LEU A 383 16.59 -4.88 5.81
N LYS A 384 17.72 -4.37 6.31
CA LYS A 384 19.02 -4.60 5.66
C LYS A 384 19.42 -6.07 5.65
N GLY A 385 19.04 -6.82 6.70
CA GLY A 385 19.26 -8.27 6.76
C GLY A 385 18.55 -9.01 5.63
N ILE A 386 17.28 -8.69 5.37
CA ILE A 386 16.49 -9.27 4.27
C ILE A 386 17.13 -8.91 2.92
N ILE A 387 17.36 -7.62 2.66
CA ILE A 387 17.88 -7.13 1.37
C ILE A 387 19.27 -7.69 1.07
N ASN A 388 20.19 -7.69 2.05
CA ASN A 388 21.55 -8.16 1.83
C ASN A 388 21.64 -9.70 1.81
N GLY A 389 20.72 -10.38 2.49
CA GLY A 389 20.66 -11.85 2.53
C GLY A 389 20.15 -12.47 1.22
N ALA A 390 19.52 -11.66 0.37
CA ALA A 390 18.95 -12.09 -0.90
C ALA A 390 19.91 -11.94 -2.10
N GLN A 391 21.03 -11.20 -1.96
CA GLN A 391 21.98 -10.86 -3.04
C GLN A 391 23.04 -11.93 -3.35
#